data_5e3618043e50d3f4c9c27f3499594706
#
_entry.id   5e3618043e50d3f4c9c27f3499594706
#
_cell.length_a   1.000
_cell.length_b   1.000
_cell.length_c   1.000
_cell.angle_alpha   90.00
_cell.angle_beta   90.00
_cell.angle_gamma   90.00
#
_symmetry.space_group_name_H-M   'P 1'
#
loop_
_entity.id
_entity.type
_entity.pdbx_description
1 polymer ?
#
loop_
_entity_poly.entity_id
_entity_poly.type
_entity_poly.pdbx_seq_one_letter_code
_entity_poly.pdbx_strand_id
1 'polypeptide(L)'
;MAHKRTLNEHRLTRRQVEALIASGARARPDLTAALENALLQPRVYELDGDRYLLVFGEVSGLGGKGDIYAAEDFHRFVRWSAKVDEDAKHGRQGSTSHWAYYSQLEDRLIFNIDTLIARLCSTMSRTPDDLDFTYKSLDLVSEYVERIGVERAQQELYDHLVAYVGEVLKLRIQGRWYVSGDDRQPYPYLGGAQHDHVMPINVVWQELSGYGPVNLRTAAANEVRRARKPHWPGAGATTSIRAAAPRGVLATLPADAYEVTTRWADGRPWIVILKEDVEVAGIPCRGEAAFDRRGDLISGTLSREWHFGTRRFAANSSFRYYRGREDGRLNDVKLGADQEIDGLPCLGGTLVWFHPNQRVSSLNLASDRDVDGIPCASGKDFSLALNFHANGRLAAAVLARGHVLIGREFPRGTRISLDGKGGLADVALREN
;
A
#
# COMPACT_ATOMS: atom_id res chain seq x y z
N MET A 1 -13.64 -4.98 -25.65
CA MET A 1 -13.49 -3.53 -25.91
C MET A 1 -13.93 -2.79 -24.66
N ALA A 2 -12.99 -2.29 -23.88
CA ALA A 2 -13.30 -1.58 -22.64
C ALA A 2 -13.84 -0.19 -22.98
N HIS A 3 -15.11 0.05 -22.67
CA HIS A 3 -15.69 1.38 -22.74
C HIS A 3 -14.96 2.29 -21.72
N LYS A 4 -14.13 3.20 -22.23
CA LYS A 4 -13.67 4.35 -21.45
C LYS A 4 -14.89 5.13 -21.00
N ARG A 5 -15.19 5.09 -19.70
CA ARG A 5 -16.13 6.05 -19.10
C ARG A 5 -15.45 7.40 -19.00
N THR A 6 -15.79 8.31 -19.85
CA THR A 6 -15.65 9.74 -19.63
C THR A 6 -16.94 10.24 -18.98
N LEU A 7 -16.86 10.53 -17.69
CA LEU A 7 -17.97 11.01 -16.84
C LEU A 7 -18.65 12.31 -17.36
N ASN A 8 -18.21 12.87 -18.49
CA ASN A 8 -18.67 14.16 -19.00
C ASN A 8 -19.27 14.16 -20.42
N GLU A 9 -19.23 13.04 -21.16
CA GLU A 9 -19.63 13.08 -22.59
C GLU A 9 -21.14 13.02 -22.85
N HIS A 10 -21.98 12.74 -21.83
CA HIS A 10 -23.43 12.61 -22.00
C HIS A 10 -24.26 13.38 -20.97
N ARG A 11 -23.70 14.40 -20.36
CA ARG A 11 -24.46 15.23 -19.42
C ARG A 11 -25.44 16.14 -20.16
N LEU A 12 -26.71 15.94 -19.86
CA LEU A 12 -27.80 16.73 -20.42
C LEU A 12 -27.89 18.09 -19.75
N THR A 13 -28.13 19.11 -20.56
CA THR A 13 -28.51 20.45 -20.10
C THR A 13 -29.93 20.43 -19.50
N ARG A 14 -30.26 21.40 -18.66
CA ARG A 14 -31.60 21.56 -18.08
C ARG A 14 -32.70 21.50 -19.13
N ARG A 15 -32.53 22.22 -20.27
CA ARG A 15 -33.48 22.23 -21.37
C ARG A 15 -33.69 20.85 -22.01
N GLN A 16 -32.64 20.06 -22.15
CA GLN A 16 -32.74 18.69 -22.67
C GLN A 16 -33.46 17.76 -21.69
N VAL A 17 -33.20 17.91 -20.40
CA VAL A 17 -33.90 17.17 -19.34
C VAL A 17 -35.41 17.52 -19.36
N GLU A 18 -35.78 18.80 -19.40
CA GLU A 18 -37.16 19.26 -19.45
C GLU A 18 -37.87 18.71 -20.69
N ALA A 19 -37.20 18.70 -21.85
CA ALA A 19 -37.74 18.12 -23.09
C ALA A 19 -38.02 16.60 -22.97
N LEU A 20 -37.09 15.85 -22.34
CA LEU A 20 -37.28 14.41 -22.12
C LEU A 20 -38.46 14.13 -21.15
N ILE A 21 -38.58 14.92 -20.08
CA ILE A 21 -39.69 14.80 -19.14
C ILE A 21 -41.04 15.10 -19.87
N ALA A 22 -41.06 16.16 -20.66
CA ALA A 22 -42.25 16.52 -21.43
C ALA A 22 -42.63 15.50 -22.53
N SER A 23 -41.67 14.72 -23.03
CA SER A 23 -41.89 13.68 -24.01
C SER A 23 -42.47 12.36 -23.47
N GLY A 24 -42.75 12.30 -22.13
CA GLY A 24 -43.43 11.14 -21.54
C GLY A 24 -42.55 10.29 -20.62
N ALA A 25 -41.40 10.80 -20.16
CA ALA A 25 -40.59 10.10 -19.15
C ALA A 25 -41.39 9.85 -17.86
N ARG A 26 -41.38 8.61 -17.38
CA ARG A 26 -42.14 8.16 -16.22
C ARG A 26 -41.35 8.39 -14.93
N ALA A 27 -41.91 9.20 -14.01
CA ALA A 27 -41.27 9.40 -12.70
C ALA A 27 -41.21 8.10 -11.89
N ARG A 28 -40.07 7.86 -11.24
CA ARG A 28 -39.79 6.71 -10.38
C ARG A 28 -39.48 7.16 -8.94
N PRO A 29 -40.55 7.45 -8.16
CA PRO A 29 -40.38 7.92 -6.78
C PRO A 29 -39.68 6.86 -5.88
N ASP A 30 -39.84 5.58 -6.15
CA ASP A 30 -39.16 4.48 -5.45
C ASP A 30 -37.63 4.54 -5.62
N LEU A 31 -37.14 4.77 -6.84
CA LEU A 31 -35.71 4.92 -7.14
C LEU A 31 -35.18 6.28 -6.70
N THR A 32 -36.01 7.32 -6.73
CA THR A 32 -35.69 8.63 -6.16
C THR A 32 -35.40 8.53 -4.68
N ALA A 33 -36.30 7.92 -3.91
CA ALA A 33 -36.14 7.70 -2.47
C ALA A 33 -34.88 6.86 -2.14
N ALA A 34 -34.57 5.85 -2.97
CA ALA A 34 -33.36 5.03 -2.78
C ALA A 34 -32.04 5.81 -2.98
N LEU A 35 -32.09 6.96 -3.64
CA LEU A 35 -30.92 7.83 -3.89
C LEU A 35 -30.95 9.13 -3.09
N GLU A 36 -31.97 9.35 -2.25
CA GLU A 36 -32.14 10.57 -1.47
C GLU A 36 -31.11 10.63 -0.35
N ASN A 37 -29.97 11.21 -0.64
CA ASN A 37 -28.99 11.58 0.35
C ASN A 37 -28.83 13.12 0.38
N ALA A 38 -28.25 13.63 1.48
CA ALA A 38 -28.14 15.06 1.73
C ALA A 38 -27.41 15.88 0.64
N LEU A 39 -26.68 15.23 -0.26
CA LEU A 39 -25.81 15.86 -1.25
C LEU A 39 -26.41 15.95 -2.66
N LEU A 40 -27.30 15.04 -3.04
CA LEU A 40 -27.71 14.94 -4.44
C LEU A 40 -29.17 15.32 -4.69
N GLN A 41 -30.08 15.12 -3.75
CA GLN A 41 -31.54 15.31 -3.91
C GLN A 41 -32.01 15.05 -5.35
N PRO A 42 -31.75 13.86 -5.90
CA PRO A 42 -32.01 13.58 -7.31
C PRO A 42 -33.50 13.34 -7.56
N ARG A 43 -33.88 13.40 -8.82
CA ARG A 43 -35.16 12.87 -9.32
C ARG A 43 -34.86 11.84 -10.41
N VAL A 44 -35.55 10.71 -10.37
CA VAL A 44 -35.35 9.62 -11.31
C VAL A 44 -36.57 9.46 -12.20
N TYR A 45 -36.32 9.30 -13.49
CA TYR A 45 -37.33 9.03 -14.50
C TYR A 45 -36.92 7.81 -15.33
N GLU A 46 -37.86 6.95 -15.62
CA GLU A 46 -37.70 5.85 -16.55
C GLU A 46 -38.00 6.37 -17.96
N LEU A 47 -37.13 6.06 -18.91
CA LEU A 47 -37.24 6.39 -20.32
C LEU A 47 -37.57 5.13 -21.12
N ASP A 48 -38.07 5.29 -22.35
CA ASP A 48 -38.26 4.18 -23.28
C ASP A 48 -36.92 3.46 -23.56
N GLY A 49 -36.99 2.14 -23.75
CA GLY A 49 -35.82 1.33 -24.12
C GLY A 49 -34.91 0.99 -22.94
N ASP A 50 -35.48 0.74 -21.78
CA ASP A 50 -34.77 0.25 -20.58
C ASP A 50 -33.62 1.17 -20.13
N ARG A 51 -33.94 2.46 -20.08
CA ARG A 51 -33.00 3.53 -19.63
C ARG A 51 -33.60 4.37 -18.52
N TYR A 52 -32.71 4.94 -17.70
CA TYR A 52 -33.10 5.85 -16.63
C TYR A 52 -32.44 7.22 -16.82
N LEU A 53 -33.20 8.29 -16.57
CA LEU A 53 -32.72 9.66 -16.46
C LEU A 53 -32.58 10.02 -14.99
N LEU A 54 -31.36 10.32 -14.54
CA LEU A 54 -31.06 10.88 -13.22
C LEU A 54 -30.97 12.41 -13.37
N VAL A 55 -31.84 13.14 -12.70
CA VAL A 55 -31.83 14.61 -12.67
C VAL A 55 -31.26 15.08 -11.34
N PHE A 56 -30.22 15.91 -11.37
CA PHE A 56 -29.57 16.43 -10.17
C PHE A 56 -30.40 17.52 -9.49
N GLY A 57 -30.44 17.47 -8.15
CA GLY A 57 -31.07 18.49 -7.32
C GLY A 57 -30.35 19.84 -7.37
N GLU A 58 -31.05 20.91 -7.01
CA GLU A 58 -30.53 22.28 -7.07
C GLU A 58 -29.31 22.53 -6.16
N VAL A 59 -29.17 21.76 -5.08
CA VAL A 59 -28.03 21.85 -4.13
C VAL A 59 -26.69 21.39 -4.68
N SER A 60 -26.65 20.69 -5.80
CA SER A 60 -25.42 20.05 -6.33
C SER A 60 -24.57 20.94 -7.25
N GLY A 61 -24.97 22.19 -7.52
CA GLY A 61 -24.36 23.05 -8.56
C GLY A 61 -24.59 22.53 -9.99
N LEU A 62 -25.27 21.37 -10.14
CA LEU A 62 -25.70 20.76 -11.38
C LEU A 62 -27.22 20.84 -11.55
N GLY A 63 -27.88 21.62 -10.73
CA GLY A 63 -29.32 21.68 -10.60
C GLY A 63 -30.09 21.68 -11.92
N GLY A 64 -31.01 20.72 -12.04
CA GLY A 64 -31.82 20.52 -13.23
C GLY A 64 -31.11 19.90 -14.43
N LYS A 65 -29.80 19.69 -14.41
CA LYS A 65 -29.05 18.87 -15.37
C LYS A 65 -29.25 17.40 -15.06
N GLY A 66 -28.91 16.50 -15.99
CA GLY A 66 -29.09 15.07 -15.78
C GLY A 66 -28.16 14.20 -16.60
N ASP A 67 -28.10 12.94 -16.23
CA ASP A 67 -27.35 11.89 -16.94
C ASP A 67 -28.32 10.74 -17.29
N ILE A 68 -28.12 10.13 -18.47
CA ILE A 68 -28.86 8.94 -18.89
C ILE A 68 -28.02 7.70 -18.65
N TYR A 69 -28.63 6.67 -18.06
CA TYR A 69 -28.03 5.38 -17.78
C TYR A 69 -28.81 4.26 -18.47
N ALA A 70 -28.12 3.22 -18.94
CA ALA A 70 -28.75 1.93 -19.18
C ALA A 70 -29.25 1.35 -17.85
N ALA A 71 -30.30 0.52 -17.86
CA ALA A 71 -30.93 0.00 -16.66
C ALA A 71 -29.94 -0.74 -15.74
N GLU A 72 -29.10 -1.59 -16.31
CA GLU A 72 -28.08 -2.33 -15.54
C GLU A 72 -27.11 -1.39 -14.80
N ASP A 73 -26.59 -0.38 -15.49
CA ASP A 73 -25.69 0.61 -14.93
C ASP A 73 -26.38 1.46 -13.86
N PHE A 74 -27.66 1.81 -14.09
CA PHE A 74 -28.43 2.57 -13.11
C PHE A 74 -28.70 1.78 -11.84
N HIS A 75 -29.12 0.52 -11.94
CA HIS A 75 -29.31 -0.34 -10.78
C HIS A 75 -28.00 -0.62 -10.02
N ARG A 76 -26.87 -0.70 -10.71
CA ARG A 76 -25.55 -0.77 -10.09
C ARG A 76 -25.23 0.51 -9.31
N PHE A 77 -25.54 1.67 -9.87
CA PHE A 77 -25.37 2.96 -9.20
C PHE A 77 -26.25 3.08 -7.94
N VAL A 78 -27.52 2.64 -8.00
CA VAL A 78 -28.42 2.64 -6.81
C VAL A 78 -27.86 1.75 -5.71
N ARG A 79 -27.44 0.52 -6.03
CA ARG A 79 -26.79 -0.37 -5.04
C ARG A 79 -25.53 0.23 -4.44
N TRP A 80 -24.70 0.85 -5.27
CA TRP A 80 -23.50 1.54 -4.82
C TRP A 80 -23.83 2.70 -3.86
N SER A 81 -24.84 3.54 -4.18
CA SER A 81 -25.26 4.63 -3.31
C SER A 81 -25.73 4.13 -1.95
N ALA A 82 -26.55 3.09 -1.92
CA ALA A 82 -27.02 2.46 -0.69
C ALA A 82 -25.86 1.91 0.16
N LYS A 83 -24.84 1.31 -0.49
CA LYS A 83 -23.65 0.84 0.20
C LYS A 83 -22.82 1.99 0.78
N VAL A 84 -22.64 3.08 0.04
CA VAL A 84 -21.92 4.27 0.54
C VAL A 84 -22.61 4.84 1.77
N ASP A 85 -23.94 4.92 1.76
CA ASP A 85 -24.70 5.40 2.91
C ASP A 85 -24.57 4.46 4.11
N GLU A 86 -24.59 3.15 3.90
CA GLU A 86 -24.37 2.15 4.93
C GLU A 86 -22.96 2.19 5.51
N ASP A 87 -21.95 2.32 4.65
CA ASP A 87 -20.57 2.50 5.06
C ASP A 87 -20.38 3.79 5.88
N ALA A 88 -21.06 4.87 5.50
CA ALA A 88 -21.05 6.12 6.24
C ALA A 88 -21.65 5.98 7.64
N LYS A 89 -22.79 5.28 7.79
CA LYS A 89 -23.41 4.98 9.10
C LYS A 89 -22.48 4.21 10.02
N HIS A 90 -21.61 3.36 9.47
CA HIS A 90 -20.64 2.59 10.24
C HIS A 90 -19.28 3.28 10.36
N GLY A 91 -19.16 4.55 9.98
CA GLY A 91 -17.90 5.31 10.03
C GLY A 91 -16.87 4.86 8.99
N ARG A 92 -17.24 4.07 7.99
CA ARG A 92 -16.36 3.59 6.91
C ARG A 92 -16.34 4.60 5.75
N GLN A 93 -15.79 5.79 6.00
CA GLN A 93 -15.69 6.84 5.00
C GLN A 93 -14.22 7.02 4.57
N GLY A 94 -13.90 6.64 3.35
CA GLY A 94 -12.55 6.77 2.81
C GLY A 94 -11.70 5.51 2.97
N SER A 95 -10.57 5.50 2.27
CA SER A 95 -9.73 4.32 2.10
C SER A 95 -9.12 3.78 3.39
N THR A 96 -8.69 4.65 4.30
CA THR A 96 -8.10 4.25 5.58
C THR A 96 -9.12 3.60 6.50
N SER A 97 -10.36 4.15 6.56
CA SER A 97 -11.45 3.54 7.33
C SER A 97 -11.86 2.19 6.77
N HIS A 98 -11.92 2.05 5.44
CA HIS A 98 -12.19 0.75 4.80
C HIS A 98 -11.08 -0.26 5.09
N TRP A 99 -9.82 0.16 5.03
CA TRP A 99 -8.73 -0.74 5.36
C TRP A 99 -8.78 -1.17 6.82
N ALA A 100 -8.96 -0.24 7.75
CA ALA A 100 -9.09 -0.55 9.19
C ALA A 100 -10.26 -1.50 9.49
N TYR A 101 -11.34 -1.42 8.70
CA TYR A 101 -12.51 -2.28 8.85
C TYR A 101 -12.31 -3.70 8.26
N TYR A 102 -11.71 -3.82 7.08
CA TYR A 102 -11.56 -5.10 6.37
C TYR A 102 -10.20 -5.76 6.59
N SER A 103 -9.18 -5.03 7.02
CA SER A 103 -7.87 -5.63 7.30
C SER A 103 -7.92 -6.52 8.53
N GLN A 104 -7.32 -7.69 8.41
CA GLN A 104 -7.08 -8.63 9.51
C GLN A 104 -5.65 -8.51 10.05
N LEU A 105 -4.81 -7.72 9.38
CA LEU A 105 -3.37 -7.66 9.66
C LEU A 105 -2.93 -6.35 10.30
N GLU A 106 -3.74 -5.30 10.28
CA GLU A 106 -3.44 -3.98 10.82
C GLU A 106 -2.06 -3.46 10.32
N ASP A 107 -1.12 -3.19 11.23
CA ASP A 107 0.25 -2.80 10.92
C ASP A 107 1.12 -3.94 10.38
N ARG A 108 0.68 -5.20 10.50
CA ARG A 108 1.43 -6.41 10.14
C ARG A 108 1.33 -6.79 8.66
N LEU A 109 0.55 -6.07 7.84
CA LEU A 109 0.41 -6.39 6.42
C LEU A 109 1.77 -6.48 5.73
N ILE A 110 2.68 -5.56 6.01
CA ILE A 110 3.99 -5.47 5.37
C ILE A 110 4.84 -6.72 5.61
N PHE A 111 4.72 -7.34 6.80
CA PHE A 111 5.45 -8.58 7.14
C PHE A 111 4.90 -9.82 6.43
N ASN A 112 3.66 -9.75 5.97
CA ASN A 112 2.95 -10.88 5.38
C ASN A 112 2.75 -10.76 3.87
N ILE A 113 3.38 -9.76 3.21
CA ILE A 113 3.16 -9.48 1.78
C ILE A 113 3.37 -10.72 0.92
N ASP A 114 4.46 -11.45 1.11
CA ASP A 114 4.76 -12.63 0.29
C ASP A 114 3.72 -13.73 0.48
N THR A 115 3.34 -14.01 1.72
CA THR A 115 2.29 -14.98 2.06
C THR A 115 0.93 -14.56 1.50
N LEU A 116 0.57 -13.28 1.59
CA LEU A 116 -0.69 -12.76 1.05
C LEU A 116 -0.74 -12.91 -0.47
N ILE A 117 0.34 -12.57 -1.16
CA ILE A 117 0.43 -12.70 -2.62
C ILE A 117 0.37 -14.18 -3.03
N ALA A 118 1.06 -15.06 -2.32
CA ALA A 118 1.00 -16.50 -2.57
C ALA A 118 -0.42 -17.05 -2.41
N ARG A 119 -1.13 -16.62 -1.37
CA ARG A 119 -2.53 -17.00 -1.14
C ARG A 119 -3.44 -16.42 -2.23
N LEU A 120 -3.23 -15.19 -2.68
CA LEU A 120 -3.97 -14.60 -3.80
C LEU A 120 -3.80 -15.45 -5.06
N CYS A 121 -2.57 -15.81 -5.42
CA CYS A 121 -2.27 -16.70 -6.55
C CYS A 121 -3.04 -18.02 -6.43
N SER A 122 -2.96 -18.68 -5.28
CA SER A 122 -3.66 -19.93 -5.01
C SER A 122 -5.17 -19.78 -5.14
N THR A 123 -5.75 -18.75 -4.52
CA THR A 123 -7.19 -18.47 -4.56
C THR A 123 -7.70 -18.18 -5.98
N MET A 124 -6.89 -17.51 -6.79
CA MET A 124 -7.19 -17.26 -8.20
C MET A 124 -6.96 -18.47 -9.10
N SER A 125 -6.42 -19.57 -8.59
CA SER A 125 -5.91 -20.71 -9.37
C SER A 125 -4.92 -20.25 -10.45
N ARG A 126 -4.06 -19.31 -10.09
CA ARG A 126 -3.02 -18.73 -10.93
C ARG A 126 -1.64 -19.05 -10.35
N THR A 127 -0.65 -19.00 -11.22
CA THR A 127 0.73 -19.12 -10.81
C THR A 127 1.32 -17.76 -10.48
N PRO A 128 2.40 -17.68 -9.71
CA PRO A 128 3.12 -16.43 -9.49
C PRO A 128 3.61 -15.75 -10.79
N ASP A 129 3.74 -16.52 -11.87
CA ASP A 129 4.15 -16.02 -13.19
C ASP A 129 3.03 -15.26 -13.90
N ASP A 130 1.79 -15.65 -13.67
CA ASP A 130 0.64 -14.91 -14.17
C ASP A 130 0.52 -13.55 -13.47
N LEU A 131 0.96 -13.48 -12.22
CA LEU A 131 0.97 -12.28 -11.38
C LEU A 131 2.40 -11.69 -11.28
N ASP A 132 2.93 -11.26 -12.41
CA ASP A 132 4.32 -10.80 -12.62
C ASP A 132 4.64 -9.38 -12.09
N PHE A 133 3.75 -8.80 -11.29
CA PHE A 133 3.83 -7.43 -10.74
C PHE A 133 3.90 -6.32 -11.80
N THR A 134 3.42 -6.58 -13.01
CA THR A 134 3.21 -5.54 -14.03
C THR A 134 1.81 -4.93 -13.90
N TYR A 135 1.60 -3.79 -14.54
CA TYR A 135 0.25 -3.23 -14.67
C TYR A 135 -0.71 -4.16 -15.43
N LYS A 136 -0.18 -5.01 -16.33
CA LYS A 136 -0.99 -5.97 -17.08
C LYS A 136 -1.57 -7.05 -16.18
N SER A 137 -0.81 -7.51 -15.20
CA SER A 137 -1.30 -8.52 -14.26
C SER A 137 -2.41 -8.00 -13.33
N LEU A 138 -2.54 -6.68 -13.15
CA LEU A 138 -3.69 -6.09 -12.46
C LEU A 138 -5.01 -6.28 -13.21
N ASP A 139 -4.98 -6.46 -14.55
CA ASP A 139 -6.18 -6.78 -15.32
C ASP A 139 -6.72 -8.16 -14.91
N LEU A 140 -5.84 -9.16 -14.75
CA LEU A 140 -6.23 -10.51 -14.31
C LEU A 140 -6.84 -10.50 -12.89
N VAL A 141 -6.30 -9.67 -12.01
CA VAL A 141 -6.85 -9.50 -10.65
C VAL A 141 -8.21 -8.81 -10.70
N SER A 142 -8.37 -7.79 -11.55
CA SER A 142 -9.64 -7.09 -11.75
C SER A 142 -10.73 -8.03 -12.28
N GLU A 143 -10.43 -8.83 -13.30
CA GLU A 143 -11.33 -9.85 -13.85
C GLU A 143 -11.73 -10.89 -12.79
N TYR A 144 -10.79 -11.25 -11.92
CA TYR A 144 -11.08 -12.20 -10.85
C TYR A 144 -12.05 -11.59 -9.81
N VAL A 145 -11.80 -10.35 -9.38
CA VAL A 145 -12.66 -9.63 -8.44
C VAL A 145 -14.09 -9.48 -9.00
N GLU A 146 -14.22 -9.09 -10.27
CA GLU A 146 -15.53 -9.01 -10.95
C GLU A 146 -16.27 -10.37 -10.92
N ARG A 147 -15.54 -11.46 -11.15
CA ARG A 147 -16.12 -12.81 -11.19
C ARG A 147 -16.63 -13.29 -9.84
N ILE A 148 -15.90 -13.02 -8.74
CA ILE A 148 -16.31 -13.47 -7.40
C ILE A 148 -17.28 -12.52 -6.71
N GLY A 149 -17.37 -11.28 -7.21
CA GLY A 149 -18.13 -10.18 -6.63
C GLY A 149 -17.33 -9.33 -5.65
N VAL A 150 -17.61 -8.03 -5.69
CA VAL A 150 -16.88 -7.00 -4.94
C VAL A 150 -17.00 -7.20 -3.42
N GLU A 151 -18.20 -7.52 -2.92
CA GLU A 151 -18.45 -7.74 -1.49
C GLU A 151 -17.59 -8.89 -0.95
N ARG A 152 -17.53 -9.98 -1.68
CA ARG A 152 -16.70 -11.12 -1.31
C ARG A 152 -15.22 -10.77 -1.34
N ALA A 153 -14.78 -10.03 -2.37
CA ALA A 153 -13.40 -9.57 -2.47
C ALA A 153 -13.02 -8.66 -1.30
N GLN A 154 -13.93 -7.78 -0.84
CA GLN A 154 -13.71 -6.94 0.35
C GLN A 154 -13.56 -7.76 1.63
N GLN A 155 -14.40 -8.77 1.82
CA GLN A 155 -14.39 -9.56 3.05
C GLN A 155 -13.23 -10.56 3.11
N GLU A 156 -12.91 -11.22 2.00
CA GLU A 156 -11.98 -12.34 1.98
C GLU A 156 -10.58 -11.97 1.47
N LEU A 157 -10.44 -10.93 0.61
CA LEU A 157 -9.22 -10.68 -0.14
C LEU A 157 -8.64 -9.27 0.06
N TYR A 158 -9.19 -8.44 0.94
CA TYR A 158 -8.79 -7.03 1.03
C TYR A 158 -7.27 -6.86 1.24
N ASP A 159 -6.70 -7.52 2.25
CA ASP A 159 -5.27 -7.47 2.53
C ASP A 159 -4.42 -8.07 1.40
N HIS A 160 -4.91 -9.12 0.74
CA HIS A 160 -4.24 -9.75 -0.40
C HIS A 160 -4.15 -8.78 -1.59
N LEU A 161 -5.25 -8.07 -1.87
CA LEU A 161 -5.31 -7.07 -2.94
C LEU A 161 -4.43 -5.86 -2.62
N VAL A 162 -4.46 -5.35 -1.37
CA VAL A 162 -3.60 -4.25 -0.93
C VAL A 162 -2.12 -4.64 -1.06
N ALA A 163 -1.74 -5.86 -0.64
CA ALA A 163 -0.37 -6.36 -0.76
C ALA A 163 0.07 -6.46 -2.23
N TYR A 164 -0.76 -7.07 -3.09
CA TYR A 164 -0.43 -7.25 -4.50
C TYR A 164 -0.33 -5.91 -5.26
N VAL A 165 -1.35 -5.07 -5.14
CA VAL A 165 -1.35 -3.72 -5.73
C VAL A 165 -0.15 -2.92 -5.23
N GLY A 166 0.16 -3.05 -3.95
CA GLY A 166 1.30 -2.37 -3.35
C GLY A 166 2.63 -2.81 -3.94
N GLU A 167 2.86 -4.11 -4.18
CA GLU A 167 4.10 -4.57 -4.81
C GLU A 167 4.22 -4.09 -6.27
N VAL A 168 3.10 -4.07 -7.03
CA VAL A 168 3.08 -3.46 -8.38
C VAL A 168 3.48 -1.99 -8.32
N LEU A 169 2.87 -1.22 -7.41
CA LEU A 169 3.14 0.21 -7.23
C LEU A 169 4.57 0.45 -6.74
N LYS A 170 5.05 -0.35 -5.77
CA LYS A 170 6.42 -0.27 -5.23
C LYS A 170 7.47 -0.40 -6.32
N LEU A 171 7.33 -1.39 -7.20
CA LEU A 171 8.22 -1.56 -8.35
C LEU A 171 8.14 -0.37 -9.31
N ARG A 172 6.94 0.15 -9.55
CA ARG A 172 6.71 1.26 -10.48
C ARG A 172 7.34 2.56 -10.02
N ILE A 173 7.25 2.89 -8.73
CA ILE A 173 7.82 4.13 -8.17
C ILE A 173 9.24 3.95 -7.64
N GLN A 174 9.81 2.74 -7.73
CA GLN A 174 11.07 2.35 -7.08
C GLN A 174 11.09 2.74 -5.59
N GLY A 175 9.94 2.54 -4.95
CA GLY A 175 9.68 2.95 -3.59
C GLY A 175 9.79 1.82 -2.58
N ARG A 176 9.28 2.08 -1.37
CA ARG A 176 9.22 1.12 -0.26
C ARG A 176 7.97 1.34 0.57
N TRP A 177 7.63 0.33 1.36
CA TRP A 177 6.55 0.38 2.31
C TRP A 177 6.91 1.16 3.57
N TYR A 178 5.90 1.84 4.09
CA TYR A 178 5.87 2.51 5.38
C TYR A 178 4.53 2.23 6.05
N VAL A 179 4.45 2.49 7.36
CA VAL A 179 3.19 2.51 8.10
C VAL A 179 2.97 3.94 8.58
N SER A 180 1.75 4.44 8.46
CA SER A 180 1.40 5.77 8.96
C SER A 180 1.53 5.83 10.48
N GLY A 181 1.89 7.01 11.00
CA GLY A 181 1.97 7.23 12.44
C GLY A 181 0.66 7.64 13.10
N ASP A 182 -0.47 7.38 12.49
CA ASP A 182 -1.77 7.61 13.11
C ASP A 182 -2.02 6.51 14.15
N ASP A 183 -1.92 6.85 15.43
CA ASP A 183 -2.06 5.92 16.55
C ASP A 183 -3.43 5.25 16.64
N ARG A 184 -4.44 5.84 15.98
CA ARG A 184 -5.80 5.30 16.00
C ARG A 184 -6.05 4.27 14.92
N GLN A 185 -5.40 4.44 13.79
CA GLN A 185 -5.60 3.58 12.61
C GLN A 185 -4.33 3.53 11.76
N PRO A 186 -3.30 2.73 12.14
CA PRO A 186 -2.12 2.57 11.32
C PRO A 186 -2.49 1.97 9.95
N TYR A 187 -1.98 2.54 8.89
CA TYR A 187 -2.20 2.02 7.53
C TYR A 187 -0.90 1.97 6.73
N PRO A 188 -0.74 0.96 5.85
CA PRO A 188 0.43 0.82 5.00
C PRO A 188 0.36 1.77 3.80
N TYR A 189 1.47 2.42 3.48
CA TYR A 189 1.64 3.25 2.28
C TYR A 189 3.02 3.08 1.67
N LEU A 190 3.23 3.60 0.47
CA LEU A 190 4.51 3.57 -0.22
C LEU A 190 5.08 4.98 -0.38
N GLY A 191 6.39 5.09 -0.20
CA GLY A 191 7.13 6.31 -0.48
C GLY A 191 8.32 6.02 -1.40
N GLY A 192 8.71 7.00 -2.21
CA GLY A 192 9.84 6.91 -3.11
C GLY A 192 10.49 8.28 -3.35
N ALA A 193 11.58 8.31 -4.11
CA ALA A 193 12.31 9.55 -4.36
C ALA A 193 11.45 10.66 -4.99
N GLN A 194 10.57 10.28 -5.92
CA GLN A 194 9.70 11.21 -6.65
C GLN A 194 8.22 11.11 -6.26
N HIS A 195 7.88 10.27 -5.29
CA HIS A 195 6.51 10.01 -4.87
C HIS A 195 6.42 9.99 -3.36
N ASP A 196 5.30 10.47 -2.84
CA ASP A 196 5.01 10.45 -1.42
C ASP A 196 3.58 9.99 -1.19
N HIS A 197 3.36 9.23 -0.10
CA HIS A 197 2.04 8.73 0.26
C HIS A 197 1.28 8.10 -0.91
N VAL A 198 1.95 7.20 -1.66
CA VAL A 198 1.27 6.31 -2.61
C VAL A 198 0.55 5.25 -1.77
N MET A 199 -0.77 5.24 -1.86
CA MET A 199 -1.64 4.43 -0.98
C MET A 199 -2.27 3.26 -1.76
N PRO A 200 -1.74 2.05 -1.67
CA PRO A 200 -2.36 0.87 -2.28
C PRO A 200 -3.81 0.67 -1.82
N ILE A 201 -4.12 1.04 -0.56
CA ILE A 201 -5.48 1.01 -0.03
C ILE A 201 -6.43 1.96 -0.76
N ASN A 202 -5.96 3.11 -1.28
CA ASN A 202 -6.78 3.98 -2.13
C ASN A 202 -7.20 3.27 -3.41
N VAL A 203 -6.26 2.59 -4.06
CA VAL A 203 -6.52 1.85 -5.30
C VAL A 203 -7.56 0.77 -5.06
N VAL A 204 -7.35 -0.06 -4.04
CA VAL A 204 -8.26 -1.16 -3.71
C VAL A 204 -9.63 -0.63 -3.30
N TRP A 205 -9.67 0.38 -2.40
CA TRP A 205 -10.93 0.94 -1.94
C TRP A 205 -11.74 1.60 -3.07
N GLN A 206 -11.10 2.41 -3.92
CA GLN A 206 -11.78 3.08 -5.03
C GLN A 206 -12.43 2.10 -6.00
N GLU A 207 -11.75 1.00 -6.30
CA GLU A 207 -12.28 0.00 -7.23
C GLU A 207 -13.34 -0.89 -6.58
N LEU A 208 -13.16 -1.30 -5.33
CA LEU A 208 -14.13 -2.14 -4.63
C LEU A 208 -15.35 -1.35 -4.11
N SER A 209 -15.25 -0.04 -3.91
CA SER A 209 -16.39 0.82 -3.53
C SER A 209 -17.04 1.54 -4.70
N GLY A 210 -16.46 1.46 -5.89
CA GLY A 210 -16.99 2.07 -7.11
C GLY A 210 -18.22 1.34 -7.66
N TYR A 211 -19.05 2.04 -8.45
CA TYR A 211 -20.20 1.44 -9.11
C TYR A 211 -19.88 0.91 -10.53
N GLY A 212 -18.67 1.18 -11.04
CA GLY A 212 -18.18 0.73 -12.34
C GLY A 212 -17.50 -0.63 -12.31
N PRO A 213 -17.12 -1.19 -13.47
CA PRO A 213 -16.26 -2.37 -13.53
C PRO A 213 -14.94 -2.12 -12.83
N VAL A 214 -14.42 -3.12 -12.11
CA VAL A 214 -13.15 -3.02 -11.41
C VAL A 214 -12.00 -2.84 -12.40
N ASN A 215 -11.16 -1.84 -12.21
CA ASN A 215 -10.01 -1.56 -13.06
C ASN A 215 -8.80 -1.12 -12.23
N LEU A 216 -8.21 -2.06 -11.52
CA LEU A 216 -7.04 -1.84 -10.66
C LEU A 216 -5.85 -1.20 -11.40
N ARG A 217 -5.69 -1.49 -12.69
CA ARG A 217 -4.63 -0.89 -13.51
C ARG A 217 -4.79 0.63 -13.62
N THR A 218 -5.98 1.08 -13.99
CA THR A 218 -6.26 2.52 -14.14
C THR A 218 -6.18 3.24 -12.80
N ALA A 219 -6.75 2.64 -11.74
CA ALA A 219 -6.68 3.20 -10.39
C ALA A 219 -5.23 3.28 -9.88
N ALA A 220 -4.43 2.25 -10.08
CA ALA A 220 -3.00 2.25 -9.73
C ALA A 220 -2.21 3.34 -10.48
N ALA A 221 -2.48 3.52 -11.78
CA ALA A 221 -1.83 4.57 -12.58
C ALA A 221 -2.25 5.98 -12.12
N ASN A 222 -3.51 6.15 -11.70
CA ASN A 222 -4.02 7.41 -11.16
C ASN A 222 -3.37 7.73 -9.81
N GLU A 223 -3.24 6.74 -8.93
CA GLU A 223 -2.63 6.89 -7.61
C GLU A 223 -1.14 7.31 -7.72
N VAL A 224 -0.37 6.68 -8.61
CA VAL A 224 1.03 7.10 -8.87
C VAL A 224 1.08 8.56 -9.34
N ARG A 225 0.13 8.96 -10.19
CA ARG A 225 0.08 10.33 -10.71
C ARG A 225 -0.29 11.34 -9.62
N ARG A 226 -1.26 11.00 -8.76
CA ARG A 226 -1.69 11.79 -7.61
C ARG A 226 -0.55 12.05 -6.62
N ALA A 227 0.21 11.00 -6.31
CA ALA A 227 1.25 11.03 -5.28
C ALA A 227 2.61 11.55 -5.77
N ARG A 228 2.70 12.01 -7.02
CA ARG A 228 3.96 12.53 -7.58
C ARG A 228 4.33 13.85 -6.90
N LYS A 229 5.54 13.90 -6.32
CA LYS A 229 6.10 15.15 -5.77
C LYS A 229 6.33 16.17 -6.88
N PRO A 230 6.12 17.47 -6.63
CA PRO A 230 6.58 18.51 -7.55
C PRO A 230 8.08 18.35 -7.82
N HIS A 231 8.47 18.46 -9.08
CA HIS A 231 9.88 18.26 -9.47
C HIS A 231 10.75 19.37 -8.93
N TRP A 232 11.68 19.05 -8.02
CA TRP A 232 12.76 19.94 -7.61
C TRP A 232 14.06 19.45 -8.23
N PRO A 233 14.78 20.25 -9.05
CA PRO A 233 16.01 19.78 -9.70
C PRO A 233 17.17 19.76 -8.69
N GLY A 234 17.74 18.59 -8.45
CA GLY A 234 18.99 18.43 -7.73
C GLY A 234 19.10 17.20 -6.81
N ALA A 235 19.19 15.99 -7.35
CA ALA A 235 19.73 14.85 -6.62
C ALA A 235 20.69 14.06 -7.51
N GLY A 236 21.97 14.20 -7.21
CA GLY A 236 23.07 13.52 -7.90
C GLY A 236 23.14 12.01 -7.59
N ALA A 237 23.69 11.30 -8.57
CA ALA A 237 23.91 9.86 -8.56
C ALA A 237 24.95 9.44 -7.52
N THR A 238 24.68 8.36 -6.78
CA THR A 238 25.61 7.75 -5.82
C THR A 238 26.05 6.36 -6.29
N THR A 239 27.35 6.12 -6.20
CA THR A 239 28.08 4.90 -6.56
C THR A 239 27.74 3.73 -5.63
N SER A 240 27.49 2.54 -6.19
CA SER A 240 27.08 1.34 -5.46
C SER A 240 28.26 0.45 -5.07
N ILE A 241 28.27 -0.04 -3.83
CA ILE A 241 29.14 -1.13 -3.38
C ILE A 241 28.36 -2.44 -3.56
N ARG A 242 28.92 -3.38 -4.33
CA ARG A 242 28.33 -4.68 -4.65
C ARG A 242 28.78 -5.73 -3.63
N ALA A 243 27.82 -6.39 -2.97
CA ALA A 243 27.96 -7.74 -2.48
C ALA A 243 27.04 -8.63 -3.33
N ALA A 244 27.59 -9.61 -4.03
CA ALA A 244 26.78 -10.51 -4.86
C ALA A 244 26.02 -11.49 -3.99
N ALA A 245 24.70 -11.60 -4.19
CA ALA A 245 23.92 -12.70 -3.61
C ALA A 245 24.34 -14.03 -4.28
N PRO A 246 24.46 -15.13 -3.51
CA PRO A 246 24.76 -16.43 -4.06
C PRO A 246 23.59 -16.90 -4.94
N ARG A 247 23.89 -17.43 -6.12
CA ARG A 247 22.89 -17.86 -7.11
C ARG A 247 22.56 -19.33 -6.96
N GLY A 248 21.27 -19.67 -7.10
CA GLY A 248 20.81 -21.06 -7.17
C GLY A 248 20.89 -21.84 -5.85
N VAL A 249 20.83 -21.15 -4.73
CA VAL A 249 21.09 -21.69 -3.39
C VAL A 249 20.10 -22.76 -2.97
N LEU A 250 18.84 -22.65 -3.41
CA LEU A 250 17.85 -23.68 -3.08
C LEU A 250 18.24 -25.08 -3.57
N ALA A 251 18.93 -25.17 -4.70
CA ALA A 251 19.41 -26.43 -5.26
C ALA A 251 20.52 -27.09 -4.41
N THR A 252 21.12 -26.36 -3.49
CA THR A 252 22.14 -26.90 -2.56
C THR A 252 21.56 -27.46 -1.27
N LEU A 253 20.27 -27.18 -0.99
CA LEU A 253 19.60 -27.72 0.19
C LEU A 253 19.15 -29.19 -0.04
N PRO A 254 19.30 -30.06 0.94
CA PRO A 254 18.72 -31.41 0.89
C PRO A 254 17.19 -31.33 0.67
N ALA A 255 16.64 -32.18 -0.18
CA ALA A 255 15.22 -32.18 -0.52
C ALA A 255 14.29 -32.44 0.69
N ASP A 256 14.82 -33.11 1.72
CA ASP A 256 14.15 -33.41 2.98
C ASP A 256 14.26 -32.28 4.02
N ALA A 257 15.13 -31.29 3.81
CA ALA A 257 15.35 -30.19 4.74
C ALA A 257 14.21 -29.15 4.74
N TYR A 258 13.32 -29.17 3.75
CA TYR A 258 12.23 -28.24 3.64
C TYR A 258 10.95 -28.85 3.07
N GLU A 259 9.83 -28.16 3.32
CA GLU A 259 8.53 -28.43 2.71
C GLU A 259 8.15 -27.25 1.81
N VAL A 260 7.72 -27.52 0.57
CA VAL A 260 7.32 -26.49 -0.37
C VAL A 260 5.85 -26.15 -0.16
N THR A 261 5.57 -24.95 0.28
CA THR A 261 4.19 -24.45 0.47
C THR A 261 3.65 -23.76 -0.78
N THR A 262 4.53 -23.11 -1.57
CA THR A 262 4.14 -22.42 -2.80
C THR A 262 5.21 -22.60 -3.87
N ARG A 263 4.77 -22.71 -5.12
CA ARG A 263 5.65 -22.90 -6.29
C ARG A 263 5.43 -21.80 -7.33
N TRP A 264 6.49 -21.49 -8.08
CA TRP A 264 6.40 -20.76 -9.34
C TRP A 264 5.73 -21.63 -10.42
N ALA A 265 5.28 -21.00 -11.54
CA ALA A 265 4.62 -21.73 -12.65
C ALA A 265 5.49 -22.82 -13.27
N ASP A 266 6.79 -22.64 -13.27
CA ASP A 266 7.76 -23.63 -13.78
C ASP A 266 8.00 -24.79 -12.78
N GLY A 267 7.24 -24.85 -11.70
CA GLY A 267 7.31 -25.88 -10.66
C GLY A 267 8.39 -25.65 -9.61
N ARG A 268 9.24 -24.64 -9.75
CA ARG A 268 10.27 -24.31 -8.76
C ARG A 268 9.65 -23.83 -7.46
N PRO A 269 10.23 -24.14 -6.30
CA PRO A 269 9.76 -23.61 -5.03
C PRO A 269 9.85 -22.09 -4.99
N TRP A 270 8.80 -21.45 -4.48
CA TRP A 270 8.79 -20.03 -4.15
C TRP A 270 8.87 -19.80 -2.65
N ILE A 271 7.91 -20.36 -1.88
CA ILE A 271 7.93 -20.32 -0.42
C ILE A 271 8.11 -21.72 0.11
N VAL A 272 9.02 -21.85 1.05
CA VAL A 272 9.30 -23.14 1.73
C VAL A 272 9.25 -22.95 3.24
N ILE A 273 8.94 -24.00 3.96
CA ILE A 273 9.12 -24.10 5.41
C ILE A 273 10.35 -24.99 5.66
N LEU A 274 11.38 -24.41 6.24
CA LEU A 274 12.56 -25.15 6.69
C LEU A 274 12.18 -25.96 7.92
N LYS A 275 12.45 -27.29 7.89
CA LYS A 275 12.06 -28.19 8.97
C LYS A 275 12.98 -28.10 10.19
N GLU A 276 14.18 -27.61 9.97
CA GLU A 276 15.20 -27.39 11.00
C GLU A 276 16.02 -26.14 10.67
N ASP A 277 16.92 -25.75 11.54
CA ASP A 277 17.85 -24.64 11.32
C ASP A 277 18.89 -25.06 10.27
N VAL A 278 18.90 -24.36 9.12
CA VAL A 278 19.81 -24.65 8.00
C VAL A 278 20.52 -23.39 7.53
N GLU A 279 21.70 -23.58 6.94
CA GLU A 279 22.39 -22.47 6.24
C GLU A 279 21.91 -22.41 4.78
N VAL A 280 21.32 -21.27 4.44
CA VAL A 280 20.92 -20.94 3.07
C VAL A 280 21.84 -19.85 2.56
N ALA A 281 22.75 -20.16 1.64
CA ALA A 281 23.77 -19.23 1.15
C ALA A 281 24.69 -18.64 2.24
N GLY A 282 25.03 -19.42 3.24
CA GLY A 282 25.81 -18.96 4.40
C GLY A 282 25.01 -18.15 5.42
N ILE A 283 23.68 -17.97 5.20
CA ILE A 283 22.79 -17.30 6.13
C ILE A 283 22.06 -18.35 6.96
N PRO A 284 22.14 -18.30 8.29
CA PRO A 284 21.48 -19.26 9.16
C PRO A 284 19.97 -18.97 9.19
N CYS A 285 19.17 -19.82 8.57
CA CYS A 285 17.72 -19.63 8.40
C CYS A 285 16.91 -20.69 9.16
N ARG A 286 15.68 -20.32 9.56
CA ARG A 286 14.65 -21.21 10.13
C ARG A 286 13.26 -20.83 9.64
N GLY A 287 12.32 -21.78 9.70
CA GLY A 287 10.92 -21.54 9.39
C GLY A 287 10.70 -21.12 7.95
N GLU A 288 9.86 -20.13 7.71
CA GLU A 288 9.53 -19.69 6.35
C GLU A 288 10.70 -18.97 5.67
N ALA A 289 10.96 -19.37 4.42
CA ALA A 289 11.93 -18.74 3.53
C ALA A 289 11.34 -18.61 2.12
N ALA A 290 11.61 -17.51 1.42
CA ALA A 290 11.17 -17.31 0.06
C ALA A 290 12.34 -17.20 -0.92
N PHE A 291 12.14 -17.75 -2.13
CA PHE A 291 13.13 -17.82 -3.19
C PHE A 291 12.60 -17.24 -4.50
N ASP A 292 13.47 -16.63 -5.27
CA ASP A 292 13.14 -16.19 -6.62
C ASP A 292 13.14 -17.37 -7.61
N ARG A 293 12.81 -17.11 -8.89
CA ARG A 293 12.80 -18.13 -9.95
C ARG A 293 14.15 -18.76 -10.24
N ARG A 294 15.26 -18.15 -9.83
CA ARG A 294 16.61 -18.68 -9.99
C ARG A 294 17.00 -19.57 -8.80
N GLY A 295 16.15 -19.58 -7.76
CA GLY A 295 16.43 -20.26 -6.49
C GLY A 295 17.31 -19.41 -5.57
N ASP A 296 17.39 -18.09 -5.80
CA ASP A 296 18.08 -17.18 -4.91
C ASP A 296 17.17 -16.77 -3.74
N LEU A 297 17.73 -16.68 -2.54
CA LEU A 297 16.98 -16.33 -1.33
C LEU A 297 16.48 -14.90 -1.40
N ILE A 298 15.15 -14.69 -1.24
CA ILE A 298 14.53 -13.36 -1.22
C ILE A 298 14.28 -12.89 0.21
N SER A 299 13.83 -13.80 1.09
CA SER A 299 13.54 -13.51 2.49
C SER A 299 13.69 -14.75 3.36
N GLY A 300 13.87 -14.54 4.66
CA GLY A 300 13.97 -15.61 5.63
C GLY A 300 14.03 -15.09 7.05
N THR A 301 14.01 -16.00 8.02
CA THR A 301 14.17 -15.69 9.44
C THR A 301 15.48 -16.32 9.94
N LEU A 302 16.29 -15.54 10.65
CA LEU A 302 17.57 -15.98 11.20
C LEU A 302 17.35 -16.99 12.33
N SER A 303 18.03 -18.13 12.27
CA SER A 303 18.02 -19.11 13.35
C SER A 303 19.01 -18.77 14.47
N ARG A 304 20.06 -18.05 14.13
CA ARG A 304 21.10 -17.55 15.04
C ARG A 304 21.55 -16.18 14.61
N GLU A 305 22.45 -15.57 15.35
CA GLU A 305 23.08 -14.30 14.99
C GLU A 305 23.74 -14.39 13.61
N TRP A 306 23.57 -13.34 12.83
CA TRP A 306 24.13 -13.22 11.48
C TRP A 306 24.70 -11.83 11.22
N HIS A 307 25.72 -11.75 10.36
CA HIS A 307 26.38 -10.52 9.97
C HIS A 307 26.12 -10.18 8.49
N PHE A 308 25.64 -8.98 8.22
CA PHE A 308 25.61 -8.40 6.89
C PHE A 308 26.61 -7.24 6.82
N GLY A 309 27.76 -7.48 6.23
CA GLY A 309 28.89 -6.57 6.33
C GLY A 309 29.33 -6.35 7.77
N THR A 310 29.29 -5.11 8.24
CA THR A 310 29.63 -4.75 9.63
C THR A 310 28.44 -4.83 10.60
N ARG A 311 27.23 -5.03 10.08
CA ARG A 311 26.00 -5.08 10.91
C ARG A 311 25.73 -6.47 11.40
N ARG A 312 25.43 -6.57 12.67
CA ARG A 312 25.04 -7.79 13.36
C ARG A 312 23.52 -7.79 13.55
N PHE A 313 22.87 -8.92 13.26
CA PHE A 313 21.45 -9.14 13.49
C PHE A 313 21.24 -10.33 14.41
N ALA A 314 20.41 -10.14 15.44
CA ALA A 314 20.10 -11.19 16.42
C ALA A 314 19.31 -12.33 15.79
N ALA A 315 19.34 -13.51 16.42
CA ALA A 315 18.45 -14.61 16.10
C ALA A 315 16.98 -14.16 16.09
N ASN A 316 16.13 -14.85 15.33
CA ASN A 316 14.72 -14.54 15.08
C ASN A 316 14.48 -13.19 14.39
N SER A 317 15.51 -12.52 13.87
CA SER A 317 15.33 -11.40 12.95
C SER A 317 14.88 -11.94 11.59
N SER A 318 13.80 -11.35 11.02
CA SER A 318 13.37 -11.69 9.67
C SER A 318 13.88 -10.64 8.70
N PHE A 319 14.45 -11.06 7.58
CA PHE A 319 15.05 -10.18 6.60
C PHE A 319 14.41 -10.35 5.22
N ARG A 320 14.47 -9.29 4.40
CA ARG A 320 14.10 -9.32 2.98
C ARG A 320 15.12 -8.57 2.14
N TYR A 321 15.38 -9.11 0.96
CA TYR A 321 16.15 -8.45 -0.08
C TYR A 321 15.27 -7.63 -1.01
N TYR A 322 15.84 -6.66 -1.69
CA TYR A 322 15.16 -5.94 -2.77
C TYR A 322 14.80 -6.92 -3.91
N ARG A 323 13.51 -7.00 -4.25
CA ARG A 323 13.05 -7.80 -5.41
C ARG A 323 13.54 -7.19 -6.73
N GLY A 324 13.85 -8.06 -7.69
CA GLY A 324 14.22 -7.66 -9.04
C GLY A 324 15.61 -7.03 -9.17
N ARG A 325 16.41 -7.05 -8.11
CA ARG A 325 17.80 -6.62 -8.13
C ARG A 325 18.72 -7.78 -7.75
N GLU A 326 19.56 -8.18 -8.71
CA GLU A 326 20.48 -9.33 -8.59
C GLU A 326 21.67 -9.09 -7.63
N ASP A 327 21.64 -8.01 -6.84
CA ASP A 327 22.79 -7.51 -6.08
C ASP A 327 22.75 -7.84 -4.57
N GLY A 328 21.78 -8.65 -4.12
CA GLY A 328 21.69 -9.13 -2.73
C GLY A 328 21.55 -8.02 -1.67
N ARG A 329 20.95 -6.88 -2.02
CA ARG A 329 20.80 -5.76 -1.10
C ARG A 329 19.63 -5.98 -0.17
N LEU A 330 19.89 -5.81 1.14
CA LEU A 330 18.81 -5.80 2.14
C LEU A 330 17.82 -4.67 1.85
N ASN A 331 16.55 -5.00 1.86
CA ASN A 331 15.45 -4.03 1.84
C ASN A 331 15.06 -3.65 3.28
N ASP A 332 14.83 -4.64 4.11
CA ASP A 332 14.46 -4.46 5.51
C ASP A 332 14.84 -5.68 6.36
N VAL A 333 14.91 -5.44 7.67
CA VAL A 333 15.06 -6.46 8.69
C VAL A 333 14.12 -6.14 9.85
N LYS A 334 13.22 -7.08 10.20
CA LYS A 334 12.51 -7.05 11.47
C LYS A 334 13.42 -7.62 12.54
N LEU A 335 13.75 -6.82 13.56
CA LEU A 335 14.67 -7.22 14.59
C LEU A 335 14.07 -8.27 15.52
N GLY A 336 14.79 -9.34 15.79
CA GLY A 336 14.37 -10.37 16.74
C GLY A 336 14.52 -9.95 18.20
N ALA A 337 15.36 -8.98 18.50
CA ALA A 337 15.64 -8.44 19.82
C ALA A 337 16.14 -6.99 19.72
N ASP A 338 16.15 -6.27 20.85
CA ASP A 338 16.81 -4.97 20.96
C ASP A 338 18.29 -5.13 20.60
N GLN A 339 18.80 -4.26 19.75
CA GLN A 339 20.21 -4.31 19.31
C GLN A 339 20.66 -2.98 18.74
N GLU A 340 21.97 -2.81 18.60
CA GLU A 340 22.56 -1.63 17.98
C GLU A 340 22.72 -1.82 16.48
N ILE A 341 22.26 -0.82 15.70
CA ILE A 341 22.45 -0.74 14.25
C ILE A 341 23.05 0.62 13.90
N ASP A 342 24.23 0.61 13.29
CA ASP A 342 24.99 1.83 12.92
C ASP A 342 25.16 2.83 14.09
N GLY A 343 25.37 2.32 15.32
CA GLY A 343 25.54 3.13 16.52
C GLY A 343 24.23 3.61 17.17
N LEU A 344 23.08 3.19 16.67
CA LEU A 344 21.77 3.53 17.22
C LEU A 344 21.12 2.33 17.91
N PRO A 345 20.62 2.49 19.17
CA PRO A 345 19.92 1.44 19.88
C PRO A 345 18.53 1.24 19.27
N CYS A 346 18.33 0.14 18.58
CA CYS A 346 17.11 -0.21 17.86
C CYS A 346 16.24 -1.15 18.67
N LEU A 347 14.92 -0.90 18.65
CA LEU A 347 13.95 -1.67 19.40
C LEU A 347 13.62 -3.00 18.69
N GLY A 348 13.68 -4.10 19.42
CA GLY A 348 13.28 -5.42 18.94
C GLY A 348 11.81 -5.50 18.55
N GLY A 349 11.51 -6.35 17.58
CA GLY A 349 10.16 -6.48 17.02
C GLY A 349 9.78 -5.38 16.02
N THR A 350 10.63 -4.36 15.79
CA THR A 350 10.42 -3.30 14.81
C THR A 350 11.23 -3.52 13.54
N LEU A 351 10.90 -2.77 12.48
CA LEU A 351 11.59 -2.83 11.20
C LEU A 351 12.73 -1.83 11.12
N VAL A 352 13.88 -2.29 10.66
CA VAL A 352 14.96 -1.45 10.13
C VAL A 352 14.92 -1.54 8.61
N TRP A 353 14.78 -0.39 7.97
CA TRP A 353 14.76 -0.28 6.51
C TRP A 353 16.08 0.24 5.99
N PHE A 354 16.46 -0.20 4.79
CA PHE A 354 17.68 0.22 4.14
C PHE A 354 17.42 0.94 2.83
N HIS A 355 18.22 1.95 2.53
CA HIS A 355 18.30 2.53 1.21
C HIS A 355 18.97 1.56 0.20
N PRO A 356 18.77 1.72 -1.12
CA PRO A 356 19.50 0.94 -2.12
C PRO A 356 21.01 1.00 -1.98
N ASN A 357 21.60 2.04 -1.38
CA ASN A 357 23.02 2.13 -1.04
C ASN A 357 23.37 1.47 0.31
N GLN A 358 22.46 0.71 0.88
CA GLN A 358 22.59 -0.03 2.14
C GLN A 358 22.79 0.81 3.41
N ARG A 359 22.60 2.12 3.34
CA ARG A 359 22.48 2.94 4.55
C ARG A 359 21.10 2.75 5.16
N VAL A 360 21.02 2.86 6.50
CA VAL A 360 19.72 2.85 7.18
C VAL A 360 18.85 3.96 6.62
N SER A 361 17.61 3.65 6.42
CA SER A 361 16.59 4.55 5.92
C SER A 361 15.52 4.86 6.95
N SER A 362 15.19 3.89 7.80
CA SER A 362 14.25 4.09 8.90
C SER A 362 14.49 3.03 9.97
N LEU A 363 14.30 3.40 11.23
CA LEU A 363 14.33 2.51 12.39
C LEU A 363 13.55 3.11 13.56
N ASN A 364 13.22 2.27 14.55
CA ASN A 364 12.69 2.69 15.83
C ASN A 364 13.75 2.57 16.93
N LEU A 365 13.91 3.63 17.72
CA LEU A 365 14.85 3.63 18.86
C LEU A 365 14.29 2.80 20.02
N ALA A 366 15.16 2.10 20.71
CA ALA A 366 14.85 1.42 21.98
C ALA A 366 14.80 2.40 23.17
N SER A 367 15.50 3.52 23.08
CA SER A 367 15.52 4.59 24.11
C SER A 367 15.69 5.95 23.43
N ASP A 368 15.18 7.01 24.07
CA ASP A 368 15.34 8.39 23.59
C ASP A 368 16.81 8.73 23.41
N ARG A 369 17.16 9.36 22.28
CA ARG A 369 18.56 9.67 21.95
C ARG A 369 18.67 10.90 21.07
N ASP A 370 19.78 11.61 21.23
CA ASP A 370 20.13 12.69 20.31
C ASP A 370 20.75 12.12 19.03
N VAL A 371 20.19 12.47 17.88
CA VAL A 371 20.66 12.09 16.54
C VAL A 371 20.82 13.35 15.70
N ASP A 372 22.00 13.59 15.14
CA ASP A 372 22.34 14.83 14.43
C ASP A 372 22.03 16.11 15.24
N GLY A 373 22.15 16.05 16.59
CA GLY A 373 21.82 17.13 17.50
C GLY A 373 20.33 17.31 17.81
N ILE A 374 19.47 16.43 17.31
CA ILE A 374 18.03 16.44 17.53
C ILE A 374 17.66 15.38 18.58
N PRO A 375 16.93 15.75 19.68
CA PRO A 375 16.46 14.79 20.66
C PRO A 375 15.30 13.96 20.11
N CYS A 376 15.57 12.73 19.72
CA CYS A 376 14.62 11.82 19.06
C CYS A 376 13.93 10.91 20.08
N ALA A 377 12.62 10.78 19.97
CA ALA A 377 11.81 9.92 20.81
C ALA A 377 11.92 8.44 20.38
N SER A 378 11.85 7.55 21.38
CA SER A 378 11.85 6.09 21.22
C SER A 378 10.47 5.50 21.31
N GLY A 379 10.29 4.25 20.83
CA GLY A 379 9.08 3.47 21.02
C GLY A 379 8.75 2.55 19.85
N LYS A 380 7.77 1.67 20.08
CA LYS A 380 7.30 0.70 19.07
C LYS A 380 6.43 1.32 17.98
N ASP A 381 5.87 2.48 18.27
CA ASP A 381 5.00 3.17 17.33
C ASP A 381 5.80 3.60 16.09
N PHE A 382 5.28 3.24 14.91
CA PHE A 382 5.89 3.64 13.64
C PHE A 382 5.91 5.16 13.46
N SER A 383 5.01 5.90 14.13
CA SER A 383 5.05 7.38 14.15
C SER A 383 6.34 7.92 14.78
N LEU A 384 6.96 7.15 15.68
CA LEU A 384 8.23 7.48 16.33
C LEU A 384 9.45 7.01 15.53
N ALA A 385 9.26 6.35 14.40
CA ALA A 385 10.37 5.91 13.56
C ALA A 385 11.20 7.10 13.08
N LEU A 386 12.50 7.01 13.28
CA LEU A 386 13.48 7.88 12.65
C LEU A 386 13.54 7.57 11.16
N ASN A 387 13.59 8.61 10.35
CA ASN A 387 13.85 8.47 8.93
C ASN A 387 15.15 9.17 8.57
N PHE A 388 15.91 8.57 7.65
CA PHE A 388 17.19 9.10 7.19
C PHE A 388 17.16 9.30 5.67
N HIS A 389 17.85 10.33 5.22
CA HIS A 389 18.17 10.51 3.81
C HIS A 389 19.21 9.47 3.34
N ALA A 390 19.30 9.25 2.02
CA ALA A 390 20.28 8.34 1.45
C ALA A 390 21.76 8.74 1.71
N ASN A 391 22.01 9.99 2.11
CA ASN A 391 23.32 10.45 2.57
C ASN A 391 23.61 10.10 4.05
N GLY A 392 22.62 9.53 4.77
CA GLY A 392 22.73 9.10 6.17
C GLY A 392 22.35 10.18 7.20
N ARG A 393 21.98 11.39 6.78
CA ARG A 393 21.49 12.43 7.68
C ARG A 393 20.06 12.18 8.09
N LEU A 394 19.69 12.61 9.27
CA LEU A 394 18.31 12.55 9.77
C LEU A 394 17.38 13.31 8.81
N ALA A 395 16.28 12.66 8.41
CA ALA A 395 15.26 13.22 7.53
C ALA A 395 13.95 13.56 8.27
N ALA A 396 13.59 12.75 9.27
CA ALA A 396 12.45 13.05 10.14
C ALA A 396 12.57 12.33 11.47
N ALA A 397 12.04 12.96 12.51
CA ALA A 397 11.95 12.41 13.86
C ALA A 397 10.79 13.05 14.62
N VAL A 398 10.41 12.42 15.75
CA VAL A 398 9.56 13.02 16.78
C VAL A 398 10.45 13.45 17.94
N LEU A 399 10.24 14.66 18.46
CA LEU A 399 11.05 15.19 19.55
C LEU A 399 10.76 14.47 20.87
N ALA A 400 11.80 13.98 21.53
CA ALA A 400 11.73 13.37 22.86
C ALA A 400 11.55 14.40 23.99
N ARG A 401 12.00 15.64 23.77
CA ARG A 401 11.89 16.79 24.69
C ARG A 401 11.78 18.08 23.89
N GLY A 402 11.43 19.18 24.55
CA GLY A 402 11.47 20.51 23.93
C GLY A 402 12.84 20.80 23.32
N HIS A 403 12.85 21.38 22.13
CA HIS A 403 14.06 21.65 21.37
C HIS A 403 13.95 22.91 20.52
N VAL A 404 15.04 23.66 20.41
CA VAL A 404 15.10 24.90 19.62
C VAL A 404 15.72 24.59 18.25
N LEU A 405 14.97 24.83 17.18
CA LEU A 405 15.43 24.74 15.80
C LEU A 405 15.20 26.07 15.09
N ILE A 406 16.20 26.55 14.37
CA ILE A 406 16.15 27.83 13.63
C ILE A 406 15.61 29.00 14.47
N GLY A 407 15.98 29.08 15.77
CA GLY A 407 15.54 30.12 16.69
C GLY A 407 14.08 30.01 17.19
N ARG A 408 13.38 28.92 16.89
CA ARG A 408 12.02 28.63 17.36
C ARG A 408 12.02 27.39 18.24
N GLU A 409 11.31 27.47 19.36
CA GLU A 409 11.13 26.33 20.29
C GLU A 409 9.95 25.45 19.83
N PHE A 410 10.20 24.13 19.84
CA PHE A 410 9.21 23.10 19.54
C PHE A 410 9.03 22.20 20.76
N PRO A 411 7.81 21.91 21.18
CA PRO A 411 7.56 21.06 22.34
C PRO A 411 7.87 19.59 22.06
N ARG A 412 7.98 18.79 23.15
CA ARG A 412 8.02 17.33 23.09
C ARG A 412 6.86 16.80 22.24
N GLY A 413 7.10 15.73 21.47
CA GLY A 413 6.09 15.11 20.62
C GLY A 413 5.91 15.77 19.24
N THR A 414 6.54 16.92 19.00
CA THR A 414 6.53 17.54 17.67
C THR A 414 7.26 16.64 16.68
N ARG A 415 6.60 16.34 15.54
CA ARG A 415 7.25 15.69 14.39
C ARG A 415 7.94 16.78 13.55
N ILE A 416 9.21 16.58 13.30
CA ILE A 416 10.02 17.46 12.44
C ILE A 416 10.46 16.71 11.20
N SER A 417 10.55 17.42 10.08
CA SER A 417 11.16 16.93 8.84
C SER A 417 12.32 17.85 8.46
N LEU A 418 13.44 17.26 8.08
CA LEU A 418 14.67 17.95 7.72
C LEU A 418 14.98 17.72 6.24
N ASP A 419 15.62 18.68 5.61
CA ASP A 419 16.17 18.52 4.26
C ASP A 419 17.47 17.71 4.28
N GLY A 420 17.98 17.32 3.11
CA GLY A 420 19.24 16.55 3.00
C GLY A 420 20.50 17.31 3.45
N LYS A 421 20.39 18.58 3.83
CA LYS A 421 21.47 19.41 4.39
C LYS A 421 21.33 19.58 5.90
N GLY A 422 20.18 19.13 6.49
CA GLY A 422 19.86 19.25 7.91
C GLY A 422 19.08 20.53 8.25
N GLY A 423 18.62 21.28 7.25
CA GLY A 423 17.71 22.41 7.44
C GLY A 423 16.28 21.92 7.70
N LEU A 424 15.50 22.68 8.50
CA LEU A 424 14.10 22.37 8.78
C LEU A 424 13.27 22.52 7.50
N ALA A 425 12.62 21.45 7.06
CA ALA A 425 11.77 21.41 5.86
C ALA A 425 10.29 21.53 6.22
N ASP A 426 9.83 20.88 7.31
CA ASP A 426 8.44 20.89 7.73
C ASP A 426 8.29 20.56 9.22
N VAL A 427 7.16 20.94 9.83
CA VAL A 427 6.82 20.68 11.23
C VAL A 427 5.35 20.32 11.35
N ALA A 428 5.06 19.17 11.96
CA ALA A 428 3.72 18.78 12.36
C ALA A 428 3.65 18.70 13.89
N LEU A 429 2.78 19.47 14.49
CA LEU A 429 2.43 19.34 15.91
C LEU A 429 1.55 18.09 16.05
N ARG A 430 1.88 17.22 17.00
CA ARG A 430 0.97 16.15 17.40
C ARG A 430 -0.18 16.83 18.17
N GLU A 431 -1.37 16.79 17.63
CA GLU A 431 -2.55 17.18 18.42
C GLU A 431 -2.74 16.14 19.53
N ASN A 432 -2.75 16.61 20.77
CA ASN A 432 -2.92 15.78 21.98
C ASN A 432 -4.33 15.16 22.06
#